data_6ce407d46c450148e586d15d50443c4e
#
_entry.id   6ce407d46c450148e586d15d50443c4e
#
_cell.length_a   1.000
_cell.length_b   1.000
_cell.length_c   1.000
_cell.angle_alpha   90.00
_cell.angle_beta   90.00
_cell.angle_gamma   90.00
#
_symmetry.space_group_name_H-M   'P 1'
#
loop_
_entity.id
_entity.type
_entity.pdbx_description
1 polymer ?
#
loop_
_entity_poly.entity_id
_entity_poly.type
_entity_poly.pdbx_seq_one_letter_code
_entity_poly.pdbx_strand_id
1 'polypeptide(L)'
;MKVGGKTWRLVPWYSAILLVAVFCLCVIGYEHHVLQQARKQLDQHALVVADALWNFNSAGINEYLRLAAEADGYAILTILNKDGKLFQEVRSPDPSRAKRLLLGARILSRVELSTPVWWHDEVLGWVKAVWIPSTITVHGAVFLLLFMGQVVITLYCRIIKQKLQLEERVAERTAELSQANSLLKREIHERSLAEIKRQELQQSLARSKKMESLGILAGGVAHDLNNVLSGIVSYPDLLLHDMAEDHPLRPAIVTIRDSGLRAAQIVQDLLTLARRGVISRTILNLNDLIGEYCNSPEHRKLMDASSPVTVELALAPNLDPISASAMGLKKVLMNLVANGVEAQPHGGRIVIATAKVTLTEPYRGFQTLPAGDYVVLAVSDQGEGISEEDRQRIFEPFYTKKVMGRSGTGLGLTVVWGTVEDHNGAIDLDSQPGKGTTISVYLPIRSDAGESCEAVEKPREILGHGETILVVDDLPPQREIACAMLQRINYRPLAAESGEAALRILKEQAADLLVLDMIMDGGMDGLDTYREILKMYPDQKAIVASGFSESDRVREAQRLRAGPCLKKPYTLEELAEAVHRELRRRGGGNEPSGLA
;
A
#
# COMPACT_ATOMS: atom_id res chain seq x y z
N MET A 1 15.04 58.21 -73.13
CA MET A 1 14.31 57.45 -74.17
C MET A 1 12.85 57.90 -74.20
N LYS A 2 12.48 58.63 -75.32
CA LYS A 2 11.12 59.11 -75.57
C LYS A 2 10.32 57.90 -76.13
N VAL A 3 9.47 57.33 -75.34
CA VAL A 3 8.48 56.37 -75.83
C VAL A 3 7.19 57.14 -76.09
N GLY A 4 6.67 57.00 -77.27
CA GLY A 4 5.71 57.84 -77.96
C GLY A 4 4.39 58.06 -77.22
N GLY A 5 3.94 59.28 -77.31
CA GLY A 5 2.75 59.84 -76.65
C GLY A 5 1.37 59.37 -77.11
N LYS A 6 1.27 58.30 -77.94
CA LYS A 6 0.00 57.67 -78.31
C LYS A 6 -0.33 56.36 -77.49
N THR A 7 0.66 55.73 -76.93
CA THR A 7 0.45 54.51 -76.12
C THR A 7 -0.03 54.82 -74.71
N TRP A 8 0.22 56.00 -74.18
CA TRP A 8 -0.23 56.43 -72.82
C TRP A 8 -1.74 56.62 -72.67
N ARG A 9 -2.48 56.85 -73.80
CA ARG A 9 -3.95 56.91 -73.74
C ARG A 9 -4.60 55.49 -73.62
N LEU A 10 -3.90 54.45 -73.99
CA LEU A 10 -4.38 53.06 -73.85
C LEU A 10 -3.92 52.40 -72.53
N VAL A 11 -2.89 52.99 -71.92
CA VAL A 11 -2.35 52.45 -70.66
C VAL A 11 -3.40 52.43 -69.52
N PRO A 12 -4.29 53.51 -69.40
CA PRO A 12 -5.34 53.42 -68.39
C PRO A 12 -6.35 52.30 -68.63
N TRP A 13 -6.64 52.03 -69.94
CA TRP A 13 -7.57 50.94 -70.29
C TRP A 13 -6.95 49.58 -70.12
N TYR A 14 -5.69 49.41 -70.52
CA TYR A 14 -4.98 48.17 -70.28
C TYR A 14 -4.65 47.95 -68.82
N SER A 15 -4.31 49.04 -68.10
CA SER A 15 -4.12 48.94 -66.66
C SER A 15 -5.43 48.64 -65.91
N ALA A 16 -6.57 49.24 -66.37
CA ALA A 16 -7.88 48.92 -65.77
C ALA A 16 -8.30 47.47 -66.09
N ILE A 17 -8.11 47.00 -67.36
CA ILE A 17 -8.40 45.60 -67.73
C ILE A 17 -7.45 44.70 -67.01
N LEU A 18 -6.14 44.98 -66.97
CA LEU A 18 -5.15 44.23 -66.23
C LEU A 18 -5.48 44.25 -64.73
N LEU A 19 -5.88 45.36 -64.17
CA LEU A 19 -6.27 45.53 -62.78
C LEU A 19 -7.56 44.80 -62.49
N VAL A 20 -8.54 44.77 -63.37
CA VAL A 20 -9.73 43.94 -63.26
C VAL A 20 -9.38 42.47 -63.41
N ALA A 21 -8.53 42.06 -64.36
CA ALA A 21 -8.09 40.69 -64.50
C ALA A 21 -7.24 40.21 -63.33
N VAL A 22 -6.29 41.07 -62.88
CA VAL A 22 -5.50 40.82 -61.68
C VAL A 22 -6.41 40.81 -60.44
N PHE A 23 -7.35 41.70 -60.35
CA PHE A 23 -8.34 41.73 -59.28
C PHE A 23 -9.21 40.48 -59.31
N CYS A 24 -9.75 40.05 -60.45
CA CYS A 24 -10.49 38.77 -60.55
C CYS A 24 -9.63 37.60 -60.17
N LEU A 25 -8.37 37.56 -60.63
CA LEU A 25 -7.40 36.52 -60.24
C LEU A 25 -7.09 36.55 -58.74
N CYS A 26 -6.93 37.74 -58.17
CA CYS A 26 -6.72 37.92 -56.72
C CYS A 26 -7.94 37.48 -55.90
N VAL A 27 -9.17 37.81 -56.37
CA VAL A 27 -10.41 37.39 -55.71
C VAL A 27 -10.56 35.85 -55.75
N ILE A 28 -10.36 35.24 -56.94
CA ILE A 28 -10.45 33.78 -57.10
C ILE A 28 -9.38 33.07 -56.27
N GLY A 29 -8.12 33.56 -56.30
CA GLY A 29 -7.02 33.02 -55.51
C GLY A 29 -7.25 33.15 -54.01
N TYR A 30 -7.81 34.30 -53.62
CA TYR A 30 -8.16 34.57 -52.24
C TYR A 30 -9.30 33.65 -51.73
N GLU A 31 -10.39 33.50 -52.51
CA GLU A 31 -11.48 32.59 -52.18
C GLU A 31 -10.96 31.14 -51.99
N HIS A 32 -10.08 30.71 -52.92
CA HIS A 32 -9.48 29.40 -52.82
C HIS A 32 -8.59 29.27 -51.59
N HIS A 33 -7.75 30.24 -51.28
CA HIS A 33 -6.87 30.27 -50.12
C HIS A 33 -7.66 30.26 -48.80
N VAL A 34 -8.67 31.09 -48.68
CA VAL A 34 -9.51 31.19 -47.47
C VAL A 34 -10.32 29.90 -47.26
N LEU A 35 -10.78 29.28 -48.34
CA LEU A 35 -11.44 28.00 -48.28
C LEU A 35 -10.48 26.90 -47.81
N GLN A 36 -9.25 26.87 -48.29
CA GLN A 36 -8.21 25.94 -47.84
C GLN A 36 -7.80 26.19 -46.37
N GLN A 37 -7.69 27.45 -46.00
CA GLN A 37 -7.37 27.84 -44.62
C GLN A 37 -8.50 27.47 -43.68
N ALA A 38 -9.76 27.73 -44.06
CA ALA A 38 -10.93 27.32 -43.30
C ALA A 38 -11.00 25.79 -43.15
N ARG A 39 -10.62 25.04 -44.20
CA ARG A 39 -10.48 23.58 -44.10
C ARG A 39 -9.38 23.14 -43.14
N LYS A 40 -8.18 23.75 -43.26
CA LYS A 40 -7.08 23.46 -42.32
C LYS A 40 -7.45 23.76 -40.88
N GLN A 41 -8.13 24.86 -40.64
CA GLN A 41 -8.63 25.20 -39.30
C GLN A 41 -9.66 24.18 -38.81
N LEU A 42 -10.57 23.76 -39.69
CA LEU A 42 -11.53 22.72 -39.36
C LEU A 42 -10.86 21.37 -39.04
N ASP A 43 -9.79 21.01 -39.78
CA ASP A 43 -8.98 19.85 -39.52
C ASP A 43 -8.28 19.92 -38.12
N GLN A 44 -7.79 21.12 -37.76
CA GLN A 44 -7.22 21.36 -36.42
C GLN A 44 -8.28 21.23 -35.31
N HIS A 45 -9.48 21.75 -35.57
CA HIS A 45 -10.60 21.59 -34.65
C HIS A 45 -11.00 20.12 -34.49
N ALA A 46 -11.01 19.36 -35.60
CA ALA A 46 -11.29 17.94 -35.56
C ALA A 46 -10.28 17.18 -34.68
N LEU A 47 -9.00 17.57 -34.71
CA LEU A 47 -7.95 16.94 -33.90
C LEU A 47 -8.14 17.23 -32.40
N VAL A 48 -8.51 18.45 -32.03
CA VAL A 48 -8.79 18.82 -30.63
C VAL A 48 -10.07 18.16 -30.10
N VAL A 49 -11.05 18.01 -30.98
CA VAL A 49 -12.33 17.38 -30.65
C VAL A 49 -12.20 15.86 -30.48
N ALA A 50 -11.20 15.23 -31.11
CA ALA A 50 -11.01 13.80 -31.09
C ALA A 50 -10.87 13.23 -29.66
N ASP A 51 -10.01 13.83 -28.85
CA ASP A 51 -9.79 13.41 -27.46
C ASP A 51 -11.06 13.53 -26.60
N ALA A 52 -11.81 14.56 -26.84
CA ALA A 52 -13.02 14.86 -26.10
C ALA A 52 -14.23 14.00 -26.55
N LEU A 53 -14.30 13.63 -27.83
CA LEU A 53 -15.27 12.64 -28.33
C LEU A 53 -14.99 11.26 -27.75
N TRP A 54 -13.71 10.88 -27.65
CA TRP A 54 -13.28 9.62 -27.07
C TRP A 54 -13.67 9.53 -25.57
N ASN A 55 -13.47 10.60 -24.83
CA ASN A 55 -13.71 10.65 -23.38
C ASN A 55 -15.15 11.04 -22.99
N PHE A 56 -16.06 11.20 -23.94
CA PHE A 56 -17.45 11.66 -23.71
C PHE A 56 -17.57 12.94 -22.86
N ASN A 57 -16.57 13.80 -22.91
CA ASN A 57 -16.54 15.04 -22.13
C ASN A 57 -17.18 16.20 -22.90
N SER A 58 -18.48 16.39 -22.74
CA SER A 58 -19.23 17.42 -23.44
C SER A 58 -19.06 18.85 -22.88
N ALA A 59 -18.70 18.99 -21.60
CA ALA A 59 -18.68 20.29 -20.95
C ALA A 59 -17.51 21.19 -21.40
N GLY A 60 -16.30 20.64 -21.53
CA GLY A 60 -15.12 21.37 -21.99
C GLY A 60 -15.14 21.68 -23.49
N ILE A 61 -15.85 20.87 -24.29
CA ILE A 61 -15.96 21.04 -25.74
C ILE A 61 -16.78 22.28 -26.09
N ASN A 62 -17.84 22.55 -25.37
CA ASN A 62 -18.77 23.63 -25.70
C ASN A 62 -18.08 25.01 -25.74
N GLU A 63 -17.25 25.28 -24.78
CA GLU A 63 -16.55 26.57 -24.70
C GLU A 63 -15.48 26.69 -25.79
N TYR A 64 -14.75 25.59 -26.05
CA TYR A 64 -13.79 25.54 -27.15
C TYR A 64 -14.46 25.78 -28.51
N LEU A 65 -15.56 25.07 -28.81
CA LEU A 65 -16.28 25.21 -30.09
C LEU A 65 -16.85 26.61 -30.27
N ARG A 66 -17.30 27.24 -29.19
CA ARG A 66 -17.81 28.62 -29.26
C ARG A 66 -16.70 29.59 -29.61
N LEU A 67 -15.55 29.48 -28.96
CA LEU A 67 -14.39 30.31 -29.26
C LEU A 67 -13.86 30.07 -30.68
N ALA A 68 -13.82 28.80 -31.11
CA ALA A 68 -13.42 28.44 -32.47
C ALA A 68 -14.39 29.01 -33.53
N ALA A 69 -15.69 28.91 -33.31
CA ALA A 69 -16.70 29.46 -34.22
C ALA A 69 -16.63 30.98 -34.30
N GLU A 70 -16.39 31.65 -33.18
CA GLU A 70 -16.21 33.11 -33.15
C GLU A 70 -14.90 33.57 -33.81
N ALA A 71 -13.78 32.86 -33.52
CA ALA A 71 -12.46 33.22 -34.05
C ALA A 71 -12.34 32.99 -35.56
N ASP A 72 -12.87 31.89 -36.06
CA ASP A 72 -12.72 31.47 -37.47
C ASP A 72 -13.93 31.84 -38.34
N GLY A 73 -14.92 32.49 -37.75
CA GLY A 73 -16.08 33.04 -38.46
C GLY A 73 -17.06 31.98 -38.98
N TYR A 74 -17.11 30.80 -38.37
CA TYR A 74 -18.12 29.79 -38.69
C TYR A 74 -19.49 30.23 -38.17
N ALA A 75 -20.50 30.15 -39.02
CA ALA A 75 -21.88 30.43 -38.64
C ALA A 75 -22.45 29.29 -37.74
N ILE A 76 -22.07 28.07 -38.04
CA ILE A 76 -22.47 26.87 -37.31
C ILE A 76 -21.28 25.92 -37.31
N LEU A 77 -20.95 25.37 -36.12
CA LEU A 77 -19.97 24.30 -35.97
C LEU A 77 -20.69 23.13 -35.31
N THR A 78 -20.71 22.02 -36.02
CA THR A 78 -21.48 20.81 -35.62
C THR A 78 -20.54 19.64 -35.51
N ILE A 79 -20.63 18.91 -34.42
CA ILE A 79 -19.96 17.61 -34.25
C ILE A 79 -21.01 16.50 -34.38
N LEU A 80 -20.73 15.55 -35.22
CA LEU A 80 -21.50 14.33 -35.41
C LEU A 80 -20.69 13.12 -34.94
N ASN A 81 -21.34 12.15 -34.33
CA ASN A 81 -20.72 10.86 -34.01
C ASN A 81 -20.58 10.02 -35.29
N LYS A 82 -20.00 8.81 -35.18
CA LYS A 82 -19.81 7.88 -36.30
C LYS A 82 -21.13 7.44 -36.97
N ASP A 83 -22.23 7.49 -36.26
CA ASP A 83 -23.57 7.14 -36.76
C ASP A 83 -24.27 8.33 -37.44
N GLY A 84 -23.58 9.47 -37.55
CA GLY A 84 -24.13 10.70 -38.11
C GLY A 84 -25.11 11.44 -37.17
N LYS A 85 -25.25 11.00 -35.93
CA LYS A 85 -26.09 11.69 -34.94
C LYS A 85 -25.36 12.89 -34.36
N LEU A 86 -26.13 13.93 -34.07
CA LEU A 86 -25.61 15.14 -33.47
C LEU A 86 -25.04 14.86 -32.08
N PHE A 87 -23.76 15.15 -31.91
CA PHE A 87 -23.10 15.12 -30.62
C PHE A 87 -23.11 16.48 -29.95
N GLN A 88 -22.71 17.51 -30.70
CA GLN A 88 -22.69 18.90 -30.24
C GLN A 88 -22.87 19.87 -31.42
N GLU A 89 -23.61 20.95 -31.20
CA GLU A 89 -23.74 22.03 -32.17
C GLU A 89 -23.52 23.37 -31.46
N VAL A 90 -22.67 24.19 -32.03
CA VAL A 90 -22.48 25.57 -31.61
C VAL A 90 -22.79 26.48 -32.77
N ARG A 91 -23.63 27.48 -32.54
CA ARG A 91 -23.95 28.54 -33.49
C ARG A 91 -23.27 29.81 -33.05
N SER A 92 -22.57 30.43 -33.96
CA SER A 92 -22.09 31.79 -33.75
C SER A 92 -23.26 32.75 -33.58
N PRO A 93 -23.12 33.81 -32.80
CA PRO A 93 -24.19 34.81 -32.71
C PRO A 93 -24.65 35.25 -34.09
N ASP A 94 -25.95 35.42 -34.19
CA ASP A 94 -26.69 35.69 -35.43
C ASP A 94 -25.96 36.72 -36.31
N PRO A 95 -25.78 36.45 -37.61
CA PRO A 95 -25.05 37.36 -38.49
C PRO A 95 -25.72 38.75 -38.50
N SER A 96 -24.89 39.80 -38.51
CA SER A 96 -25.37 41.18 -38.50
C SER A 96 -26.50 41.42 -39.53
N ARG A 97 -27.38 42.37 -39.26
CA ARG A 97 -28.48 42.72 -40.17
C ARG A 97 -28.04 42.89 -41.64
N ALA A 98 -26.83 43.45 -41.85
CA ALA A 98 -26.23 43.61 -43.19
C ALA A 98 -25.90 42.24 -43.83
N LYS A 99 -25.30 41.29 -43.09
CA LYS A 99 -25.00 39.94 -43.59
C LYS A 99 -26.29 39.16 -43.91
N ARG A 100 -27.36 39.32 -43.14
CA ARG A 100 -28.66 38.71 -43.42
C ARG A 100 -29.30 39.25 -44.72
N LEU A 101 -29.22 40.56 -44.96
CA LEU A 101 -29.66 41.17 -46.20
C LEU A 101 -28.88 40.68 -47.42
N LEU A 102 -27.56 40.56 -47.30
CA LEU A 102 -26.70 40.07 -48.38
C LEU A 102 -26.90 38.57 -48.65
N LEU A 103 -27.18 37.76 -47.62
CA LEU A 103 -27.58 36.36 -47.76
C LEU A 103 -28.96 36.23 -48.43
N GLY A 104 -29.93 37.06 -48.05
CA GLY A 104 -31.25 37.10 -48.64
C GLY A 104 -31.24 37.55 -50.12
N ALA A 105 -30.33 38.45 -50.47
CA ALA A 105 -30.09 38.90 -51.85
C ALA A 105 -29.26 37.90 -52.67
N ARG A 106 -28.86 36.74 -52.12
CA ARG A 106 -27.96 35.76 -52.75
C ARG A 106 -26.60 36.34 -53.17
N ILE A 107 -26.17 37.41 -52.56
CA ILE A 107 -24.85 38.02 -52.77
C ILE A 107 -23.78 37.26 -51.96
N LEU A 108 -24.18 36.69 -50.84
CA LEU A 108 -23.36 35.78 -50.05
C LEU A 108 -23.85 34.34 -50.21
N SER A 109 -22.91 33.39 -50.37
CA SER A 109 -23.19 31.96 -50.40
C SER A 109 -22.75 31.29 -49.07
N ARG A 110 -23.46 30.26 -48.68
CA ARG A 110 -23.03 29.39 -47.55
C ARG A 110 -22.16 28.28 -48.08
N VAL A 111 -21.04 28.07 -47.49
CA VAL A 111 -20.14 26.95 -47.80
C VAL A 111 -20.16 25.98 -46.61
N GLU A 112 -20.53 24.76 -46.88
CA GLU A 112 -20.45 23.69 -45.88
C GLU A 112 -19.09 23.00 -46.01
N LEU A 113 -18.35 23.02 -44.92
CA LEU A 113 -17.10 22.32 -44.77
C LEU A 113 -17.34 21.13 -43.83
N SER A 114 -16.71 19.99 -44.10
CA SER A 114 -16.76 18.84 -43.21
C SER A 114 -15.43 18.11 -43.22
N THR A 115 -15.00 17.69 -42.03
CA THR A 115 -13.79 16.88 -41.88
C THR A 115 -14.04 15.75 -40.91
N PRO A 116 -13.51 14.54 -41.17
CA PRO A 116 -13.64 13.43 -40.25
C PRO A 116 -12.74 13.63 -39.03
N VAL A 117 -13.20 13.16 -37.89
CA VAL A 117 -12.45 13.11 -36.64
C VAL A 117 -11.84 11.73 -36.53
N TRP A 118 -10.51 11.65 -36.58
CA TRP A 118 -9.75 10.41 -36.52
C TRP A 118 -9.18 10.18 -35.11
N TRP A 119 -9.20 8.91 -34.66
CA TRP A 119 -8.54 8.47 -33.44
C TRP A 119 -8.02 7.04 -33.66
N HIS A 120 -6.69 6.84 -33.59
CA HIS A 120 -6.05 5.52 -33.79
C HIS A 120 -6.54 4.80 -35.07
N ASP A 121 -6.54 5.49 -36.21
CA ASP A 121 -6.99 5.00 -37.54
C ASP A 121 -8.50 4.69 -37.65
N GLU A 122 -9.32 5.01 -36.66
CA GLU A 122 -10.78 4.92 -36.76
C GLU A 122 -11.44 6.32 -36.83
N VAL A 123 -12.52 6.42 -37.62
CA VAL A 123 -13.31 7.64 -37.67
C VAL A 123 -14.32 7.64 -36.51
N LEU A 124 -14.12 8.54 -35.56
CA LEU A 124 -15.04 8.73 -34.42
C LEU A 124 -16.26 9.55 -34.76
N GLY A 125 -16.18 10.37 -35.78
CA GLY A 125 -17.24 11.28 -36.15
C GLY A 125 -16.83 12.29 -37.20
N TRP A 126 -17.61 13.35 -37.30
CA TRP A 126 -17.42 14.42 -38.28
C TRP A 126 -17.55 15.77 -37.60
N VAL A 127 -16.63 16.71 -37.91
CA VAL A 127 -16.83 18.12 -37.64
C VAL A 127 -17.33 18.76 -38.91
N LYS A 128 -18.53 19.36 -38.85
CA LYS A 128 -19.12 20.15 -39.94
C LYS A 128 -19.17 21.62 -39.55
N ALA A 129 -18.73 22.47 -40.48
CA ALA A 129 -18.82 23.90 -40.31
C ALA A 129 -19.60 24.52 -41.46
N VAL A 130 -20.52 25.39 -41.13
CA VAL A 130 -21.16 26.27 -42.13
C VAL A 130 -20.39 27.57 -42.11
N TRP A 131 -19.66 27.82 -43.17
CA TRP A 131 -18.89 29.01 -43.35
C TRP A 131 -19.56 29.95 -44.34
N ILE A 132 -19.62 31.23 -44.02
CA ILE A 132 -20.19 32.24 -44.90
C ILE A 132 -19.04 33.12 -45.40
N PRO A 133 -18.47 32.80 -46.55
CA PRO A 133 -17.45 33.65 -47.14
C PRO A 133 -18.03 35.03 -47.41
N SER A 134 -17.31 36.07 -46.99
CA SER A 134 -17.73 37.45 -47.31
C SER A 134 -17.32 37.80 -48.72
N THR A 135 -17.73 36.93 -49.64
CA THR A 135 -17.48 37.18 -51.06
C THR A 135 -18.51 38.17 -51.59
N ILE A 136 -18.04 39.34 -51.88
CA ILE A 136 -18.85 40.33 -52.63
C ILE A 136 -18.74 39.91 -54.08
N THR A 137 -19.78 39.28 -54.62
CA THR A 137 -19.85 39.00 -56.04
C THR A 137 -19.95 40.33 -56.80
N VAL A 138 -18.83 40.63 -57.40
CA VAL A 138 -18.49 41.97 -57.93
C VAL A 138 -19.30 42.35 -59.16
N HIS A 139 -20.31 41.57 -59.58
CA HIS A 139 -21.07 41.88 -60.82
C HIS A 139 -21.69 43.27 -60.84
N GLY A 140 -22.03 43.87 -59.70
CA GLY A 140 -22.51 45.27 -59.63
C GLY A 140 -21.43 46.33 -59.35
N ALA A 141 -20.32 45.90 -58.74
CA ALA A 141 -19.26 46.79 -58.27
C ALA A 141 -18.22 47.14 -59.36
N VAL A 142 -18.09 46.21 -60.37
CA VAL A 142 -17.18 46.50 -61.53
C VAL A 142 -17.53 47.79 -62.23
N PHE A 143 -18.81 48.09 -62.30
CA PHE A 143 -19.26 49.38 -62.89
C PHE A 143 -18.92 50.58 -62.00
N LEU A 144 -19.02 50.43 -60.69
CA LEU A 144 -18.61 51.46 -59.73
C LEU A 144 -17.09 51.58 -59.63
N LEU A 145 -16.36 50.46 -59.79
CA LEU A 145 -14.89 50.37 -59.78
C LEU A 145 -14.25 51.13 -60.93
N LEU A 146 -14.88 51.12 -62.11
CA LEU A 146 -14.44 51.93 -63.27
C LEU A 146 -14.55 53.43 -63.01
N PHE A 147 -15.43 53.88 -62.12
CA PHE A 147 -15.67 55.25 -61.79
C PHE A 147 -14.87 55.81 -60.60
N MET A 148 -14.55 54.95 -59.67
CA MET A 148 -13.85 55.32 -58.41
C MET A 148 -12.53 54.51 -58.20
N GLY A 149 -11.90 54.07 -59.28
CA GLY A 149 -10.85 53.09 -59.27
C GLY A 149 -9.72 53.28 -58.27
N GLN A 150 -9.24 54.50 -58.10
CA GLN A 150 -8.08 54.75 -57.24
C GLN A 150 -8.41 54.71 -55.71
N VAL A 151 -9.61 55.15 -55.34
CA VAL A 151 -10.06 55.22 -53.96
C VAL A 151 -10.42 53.78 -53.47
N VAL A 152 -11.09 53.05 -54.36
CA VAL A 152 -11.47 51.64 -54.03
C VAL A 152 -10.24 50.74 -53.93
N ILE A 153 -9.25 50.90 -54.83
CA ILE A 153 -7.98 50.16 -54.75
C ILE A 153 -7.23 50.48 -53.46
N THR A 154 -7.20 51.78 -53.07
CA THR A 154 -6.51 52.20 -51.84
C THR A 154 -7.22 51.69 -50.60
N LEU A 155 -8.57 51.76 -50.57
CA LEU A 155 -9.39 51.21 -49.50
C LEU A 155 -9.25 49.65 -49.41
N TYR A 156 -9.26 48.98 -50.58
CA TYR A 156 -9.13 47.58 -50.70
C TYR A 156 -7.74 47.11 -50.21
N CYS A 157 -6.66 47.75 -50.62
CA CYS A 157 -5.33 47.49 -50.11
C CYS A 157 -5.23 47.72 -48.61
N ARG A 158 -5.93 48.71 -48.07
CA ARG A 158 -5.98 49.00 -46.65
C ARG A 158 -6.74 47.90 -45.88
N ILE A 159 -7.86 47.43 -46.44
CA ILE A 159 -8.65 46.34 -45.89
C ILE A 159 -7.87 45.01 -45.91
N ILE A 160 -7.19 44.73 -47.04
CA ILE A 160 -6.33 43.52 -47.13
C ILE A 160 -5.20 43.61 -46.12
N LYS A 161 -4.55 44.78 -45.99
CA LYS A 161 -3.49 44.95 -45.00
C LYS A 161 -4.00 44.79 -43.57
N GLN A 162 -5.18 45.31 -43.26
CA GLN A 162 -5.80 45.12 -41.95
C GLN A 162 -6.20 43.66 -41.71
N LYS A 163 -6.69 43.00 -42.76
CA LYS A 163 -7.07 41.59 -42.67
C LYS A 163 -5.87 40.67 -42.49
N LEU A 164 -4.79 40.86 -43.24
CA LEU A 164 -3.53 40.14 -43.07
C LEU A 164 -2.95 40.33 -41.65
N GLN A 165 -3.02 41.58 -41.14
CA GLN A 165 -2.60 41.87 -39.77
C GLN A 165 -3.52 41.19 -38.71
N LEU A 166 -4.81 41.06 -39.05
CA LEU A 166 -5.74 40.34 -38.17
C LEU A 166 -5.50 38.83 -38.19
N GLU A 167 -5.27 38.29 -39.39
CA GLU A 167 -4.94 36.85 -39.56
C GLU A 167 -3.63 36.51 -38.86
N GLU A 168 -2.60 37.36 -38.96
CA GLU A 168 -1.33 37.20 -38.25
C GLU A 168 -1.55 37.20 -36.72
N ARG A 169 -2.33 38.17 -36.20
CA ARG A 169 -2.69 38.21 -34.76
C ARG A 169 -3.51 37.02 -34.32
N VAL A 170 -4.43 36.54 -35.16
CA VAL A 170 -5.22 35.34 -34.83
C VAL A 170 -4.32 34.11 -34.78
N ALA A 171 -3.40 33.96 -35.75
CA ALA A 171 -2.44 32.88 -35.77
C ALA A 171 -1.50 32.90 -34.53
N GLU A 172 -0.98 34.12 -34.18
CA GLU A 172 -0.18 34.30 -32.96
C GLU A 172 -0.98 33.91 -31.69
N ARG A 173 -2.22 34.42 -31.57
CA ARG A 173 -3.06 34.11 -30.40
C ARG A 173 -3.47 32.65 -30.32
N THR A 174 -3.67 32.01 -31.48
CA THR A 174 -3.98 30.57 -31.51
C THR A 174 -2.77 29.73 -31.10
N ALA A 175 -1.57 30.14 -31.53
CA ALA A 175 -0.33 29.49 -31.11
C ALA A 175 -0.09 29.70 -29.61
N GLU A 176 -0.26 30.94 -29.09
CA GLU A 176 -0.16 31.22 -27.64
C GLU A 176 -1.17 30.38 -26.82
N LEU A 177 -2.43 30.34 -27.27
CA LEU A 177 -3.48 29.54 -26.61
C LEU A 177 -3.19 28.03 -26.65
N SER A 178 -2.68 27.54 -27.77
CA SER A 178 -2.28 26.13 -27.90
C SER A 178 -1.13 25.80 -26.95
N GLN A 179 -0.15 26.68 -26.84
CA GLN A 179 0.97 26.51 -25.92
C GLN A 179 0.50 26.59 -24.46
N ALA A 180 -0.34 27.59 -24.13
CA ALA A 180 -0.91 27.69 -22.79
C ALA A 180 -1.76 26.47 -22.41
N ASN A 181 -2.59 25.97 -23.33
CA ASN A 181 -3.37 24.75 -23.11
C ASN A 181 -2.50 23.50 -22.92
N SER A 182 -1.38 23.39 -23.64
CA SER A 182 -0.46 22.26 -23.46
C SER A 182 0.22 22.30 -22.10
N LEU A 183 0.60 23.49 -21.62
CA LEU A 183 1.16 23.71 -20.28
C LEU A 183 0.12 23.41 -19.19
N LEU A 184 -1.11 23.93 -19.34
CA LEU A 184 -2.20 23.65 -18.41
C LEU A 184 -2.53 22.15 -18.32
N LYS A 185 -2.54 21.44 -19.43
CA LYS A 185 -2.76 19.98 -19.45
C LYS A 185 -1.67 19.24 -18.69
N ARG A 186 -0.41 19.65 -18.84
CA ARG A 186 0.71 19.08 -18.06
C ARG A 186 0.55 19.37 -16.57
N GLU A 187 0.26 20.62 -16.21
CA GLU A 187 0.05 21.00 -14.81
C GLU A 187 -1.12 20.24 -14.17
N ILE A 188 -2.24 20.10 -14.88
CA ILE A 188 -3.39 19.31 -14.40
C ILE A 188 -2.99 17.84 -14.21
N HIS A 189 -2.23 17.26 -15.14
CA HIS A 189 -1.75 15.89 -15.03
C HIS A 189 -0.81 15.70 -13.82
N GLU A 190 0.15 16.60 -13.66
CA GLU A 190 1.08 16.57 -12.52
C GLU A 190 0.34 16.76 -11.19
N ARG A 191 -0.62 17.69 -11.13
CA ARG A 191 -1.46 17.87 -9.92
C ARG A 191 -2.33 16.65 -9.63
N SER A 192 -2.90 16.00 -10.65
CA SER A 192 -3.70 14.79 -10.45
C SER A 192 -2.86 13.63 -9.91
N LEU A 193 -1.64 13.44 -10.43
CA LEU A 193 -0.70 12.44 -9.91
C LEU A 193 -0.26 12.76 -8.47
N ALA A 194 0.02 14.03 -8.19
CA ALA A 194 0.38 14.49 -6.84
C ALA A 194 -0.78 14.28 -5.85
N GLU A 195 -2.02 14.53 -6.27
CA GLU A 195 -3.21 14.33 -5.43
C GLU A 195 -3.47 12.85 -5.14
N ILE A 196 -3.35 11.96 -6.14
CA ILE A 196 -3.43 10.51 -5.96
C ILE A 196 -2.36 10.07 -4.95
N LYS A 197 -1.11 10.52 -5.14
CA LYS A 197 -0.01 10.19 -4.23
C LYS A 197 -0.25 10.72 -2.82
N ARG A 198 -0.80 11.92 -2.70
CA ARG A 198 -1.19 12.52 -1.42
C ARG A 198 -2.26 11.69 -0.70
N GLN A 199 -3.28 11.24 -1.44
CA GLN A 199 -4.34 10.39 -0.88
C GLN A 199 -3.80 9.04 -0.41
N GLU A 200 -2.94 8.38 -1.20
CA GLU A 200 -2.26 7.13 -0.80
C GLU A 200 -1.46 7.32 0.50
N LEU A 201 -0.67 8.41 0.57
CA LEU A 201 0.12 8.73 1.76
C LEU A 201 -0.77 9.06 2.97
N GLN A 202 -1.88 9.78 2.77
CA GLN A 202 -2.82 10.08 3.84
C GLN A 202 -3.51 8.82 4.39
N GLN A 203 -3.90 7.90 3.50
CA GLN A 203 -4.48 6.61 3.91
C GLN A 203 -3.45 5.77 4.67
N SER A 204 -2.21 5.69 4.18
CA SER A 204 -1.12 5.00 4.86
C SER A 204 -0.84 5.61 6.24
N LEU A 205 -0.77 6.95 6.33
CA LEU A 205 -0.56 7.66 7.59
C LEU A 205 -1.72 7.46 8.57
N ALA A 206 -2.97 7.51 8.10
CA ALA A 206 -4.14 7.26 8.94
C ALA A 206 -4.15 5.83 9.48
N ARG A 207 -3.79 4.84 8.63
CA ARG A 207 -3.62 3.44 9.04
C ARG A 207 -2.50 3.29 10.06
N SER A 208 -1.36 3.95 9.83
CA SER A 208 -0.23 3.94 10.77
C SER A 208 -0.59 4.56 12.13
N LYS A 209 -1.26 5.72 12.14
CA LYS A 209 -1.71 6.37 13.39
C LYS A 209 -2.74 5.53 14.16
N LYS A 210 -3.67 4.89 13.44
CA LYS A 210 -4.66 3.98 14.05
C LYS A 210 -3.96 2.80 14.71
N MET A 211 -2.92 2.27 14.06
CA MET A 211 -2.12 1.16 14.57
C MET A 211 -1.28 1.59 15.79
N GLU A 212 -0.67 2.78 15.74
CA GLU A 212 0.09 3.36 16.86
C GLU A 212 -0.79 3.60 18.10
N SER A 213 -1.99 4.17 17.90
CA SER A 213 -2.95 4.36 19.00
C SER A 213 -3.40 3.02 19.58
N LEU A 214 -3.66 2.02 18.74
CA LEU A 214 -3.98 0.68 19.16
C LEU A 214 -2.81 0.06 19.96
N GLY A 215 -1.59 0.36 19.53
CA GLY A 215 -0.36 -0.08 20.17
C GLY A 215 -0.20 0.42 21.60
N ILE A 216 -0.36 1.71 21.80
CA ILE A 216 -0.24 2.33 23.13
C ILE A 216 -1.31 1.78 24.08
N LEU A 217 -2.56 1.71 23.63
CA LEU A 217 -3.67 1.16 24.42
C LEU A 217 -3.47 -0.33 24.72
N ALA A 218 -3.03 -1.11 23.72
CA ALA A 218 -2.80 -2.53 23.87
C ALA A 218 -1.69 -2.84 24.88
N GLY A 219 -0.64 -2.01 24.94
CA GLY A 219 0.49 -2.21 25.87
C GLY A 219 0.07 -2.21 27.33
N GLY A 220 -0.69 -1.20 27.77
CA GLY A 220 -1.17 -1.09 29.15
C GLY A 220 -2.22 -2.15 29.50
N VAL A 221 -3.23 -2.28 28.63
CA VAL A 221 -4.33 -3.24 28.85
C VAL A 221 -3.84 -4.70 28.81
N ALA A 222 -2.87 -5.00 27.98
CA ALA A 222 -2.36 -6.37 27.89
C ALA A 222 -1.57 -6.82 29.11
N HIS A 223 -0.87 -5.90 29.78
CA HIS A 223 -0.23 -6.21 31.08
C HIS A 223 -1.29 -6.68 32.09
N ASP A 224 -2.35 -5.92 32.25
CA ASP A 224 -3.40 -6.22 33.23
C ASP A 224 -4.17 -7.49 32.85
N LEU A 225 -4.45 -7.67 31.54
CA LEU A 225 -5.07 -8.90 31.05
C LEU A 225 -4.17 -10.13 31.27
N ASN A 226 -2.86 -10.04 31.03
CA ASN A 226 -1.94 -11.16 31.27
C ASN A 226 -1.87 -11.53 32.75
N ASN A 227 -1.95 -10.55 33.66
CA ASN A 227 -1.99 -10.81 35.08
C ASN A 227 -3.24 -11.60 35.48
N VAL A 228 -4.42 -11.23 34.97
CA VAL A 228 -5.67 -11.96 35.18
C VAL A 228 -5.60 -13.36 34.56
N LEU A 229 -5.11 -13.44 33.31
CA LEU A 229 -5.01 -14.71 32.57
C LEU A 229 -4.02 -15.68 33.19
N SER A 230 -2.96 -15.21 33.86
CA SER A 230 -2.02 -16.05 34.58
C SER A 230 -2.74 -16.89 35.63
N GLY A 231 -3.66 -16.31 36.40
CA GLY A 231 -4.48 -17.08 37.35
C GLY A 231 -5.38 -18.10 36.64
N ILE A 232 -6.02 -17.72 35.55
CA ILE A 232 -6.94 -18.59 34.77
C ILE A 232 -6.21 -19.75 34.09
N VAL A 233 -4.93 -19.63 33.77
CA VAL A 233 -4.11 -20.69 33.15
C VAL A 233 -3.41 -21.53 34.22
N SER A 234 -2.74 -20.88 35.16
CA SER A 234 -1.80 -21.57 36.06
C SER A 234 -2.48 -22.31 37.20
N TYR A 235 -3.61 -21.81 37.75
CA TYR A 235 -4.35 -22.58 38.75
C TYR A 235 -4.97 -23.87 38.19
N PRO A 236 -5.65 -23.88 37.04
CA PRO A 236 -6.07 -25.11 36.40
C PRO A 236 -4.92 -26.07 36.11
N ASP A 237 -3.77 -25.56 35.68
CA ASP A 237 -2.60 -26.41 35.39
C ASP A 237 -2.06 -27.11 36.64
N LEU A 238 -1.96 -26.39 37.75
CA LEU A 238 -1.63 -26.97 39.06
C LEU A 238 -2.64 -28.02 39.50
N LEU A 239 -3.96 -27.73 39.40
CA LEU A 239 -5.01 -28.69 39.76
C LEU A 239 -4.97 -29.94 38.89
N LEU A 240 -4.73 -29.81 37.58
CA LEU A 240 -4.63 -30.92 36.64
C LEU A 240 -3.45 -31.86 36.96
N HIS A 241 -2.38 -31.31 37.53
CA HIS A 241 -1.23 -32.10 37.92
C HIS A 241 -1.51 -32.94 39.18
N ASP A 242 -2.33 -32.42 40.11
CA ASP A 242 -2.72 -33.13 41.32
C ASP A 242 -3.89 -34.10 41.16
N MET A 243 -4.61 -33.96 40.05
CA MET A 243 -5.85 -34.66 39.81
C MET A 243 -5.61 -35.96 39.04
N ALA A 244 -6.21 -37.03 39.49
CA ALA A 244 -6.18 -38.32 38.80
C ALA A 244 -6.74 -38.19 37.37
N GLU A 245 -6.26 -39.01 36.43
CA GLU A 245 -6.67 -38.96 35.02
C GLU A 245 -8.16 -39.18 34.79
N ASP A 246 -8.81 -39.95 35.65
CA ASP A 246 -10.22 -40.32 35.61
C ASP A 246 -11.12 -39.40 36.44
N HIS A 247 -10.58 -38.33 37.02
CA HIS A 247 -11.36 -37.41 37.86
C HIS A 247 -12.47 -36.69 37.07
N PRO A 248 -13.73 -36.68 37.58
CA PRO A 248 -14.88 -36.16 36.81
C PRO A 248 -14.80 -34.68 36.43
N LEU A 249 -14.06 -33.87 37.21
CA LEU A 249 -13.87 -32.43 36.91
C LEU A 249 -12.71 -32.14 35.95
N ARG A 250 -11.86 -33.15 35.64
CA ARG A 250 -10.69 -32.94 34.78
C ARG A 250 -11.01 -32.33 33.42
N PRO A 251 -12.05 -32.78 32.68
CA PRO A 251 -12.41 -32.15 31.39
C PRO A 251 -12.80 -30.69 31.51
N ALA A 252 -13.52 -30.32 32.59
CA ALA A 252 -13.92 -28.92 32.83
C ALA A 252 -12.72 -28.02 33.11
N ILE A 253 -11.77 -28.52 33.94
CA ILE A 253 -10.56 -27.77 34.29
C ILE A 253 -9.64 -27.63 33.07
N VAL A 254 -9.49 -28.67 32.24
CA VAL A 254 -8.79 -28.59 30.96
C VAL A 254 -9.43 -27.51 30.04
N THR A 255 -10.75 -27.47 29.98
CA THR A 255 -11.48 -26.47 29.18
C THR A 255 -11.20 -25.04 29.66
N ILE A 256 -11.15 -24.83 31.00
CA ILE A 256 -10.83 -23.52 31.58
C ILE A 256 -9.39 -23.11 31.22
N ARG A 257 -8.42 -24.00 31.43
CA ARG A 257 -7.02 -23.77 31.09
C ARG A 257 -6.85 -23.42 29.62
N ASP A 258 -7.39 -24.23 28.72
CA ASP A 258 -7.27 -24.06 27.28
C ASP A 258 -7.97 -22.78 26.79
N SER A 259 -9.05 -22.39 27.47
CA SER A 259 -9.72 -21.09 27.19
C SER A 259 -8.87 -19.91 27.65
N GLY A 260 -8.20 -20.02 28.80
CA GLY A 260 -7.23 -19.06 29.29
C GLY A 260 -6.03 -18.92 28.36
N LEU A 261 -5.46 -20.03 27.90
CA LEU A 261 -4.37 -20.03 26.92
C LEU A 261 -4.76 -19.38 25.59
N ARG A 262 -5.98 -19.63 25.08
CA ARG A 262 -6.50 -18.96 23.88
C ARG A 262 -6.65 -17.47 24.09
N ALA A 263 -7.16 -17.04 25.23
CA ALA A 263 -7.27 -15.62 25.56
C ALA A 263 -5.90 -14.95 25.66
N ALA A 264 -4.91 -15.60 26.29
CA ALA A 264 -3.53 -15.12 26.35
C ALA A 264 -2.89 -14.99 24.95
N GLN A 265 -3.20 -15.91 24.03
CA GLN A 265 -2.76 -15.81 22.64
C GLN A 265 -3.35 -14.59 21.93
N ILE A 266 -4.64 -14.29 22.14
CA ILE A 266 -5.29 -13.09 21.57
C ILE A 266 -4.62 -11.81 22.08
N VAL A 267 -4.34 -11.73 23.37
CA VAL A 267 -3.63 -10.60 24.00
C VAL A 267 -2.24 -10.46 23.41
N GLN A 268 -1.54 -11.58 23.20
CA GLN A 268 -0.21 -11.58 22.59
C GLN A 268 -0.24 -11.13 21.13
N ASP A 269 -1.26 -11.52 20.38
CA ASP A 269 -1.44 -11.09 18.99
C ASP A 269 -1.69 -9.58 18.93
N LEU A 270 -2.52 -9.05 19.84
CA LEU A 270 -2.76 -7.62 19.99
C LEU A 270 -1.47 -6.85 20.32
N LEU A 271 -0.64 -7.39 21.23
CA LEU A 271 0.67 -6.82 21.57
C LEU A 271 1.65 -6.82 20.42
N THR A 272 1.64 -7.87 19.61
CA THR A 272 2.52 -7.97 18.43
C THR A 272 2.20 -6.85 17.44
N LEU A 273 0.92 -6.49 17.31
CA LEU A 273 0.47 -5.36 16.48
C LEU A 273 0.86 -3.99 17.07
N ALA A 274 0.96 -3.92 18.40
CA ALA A 274 1.26 -2.71 19.15
C ALA A 274 2.75 -2.29 19.06
N ARG A 275 3.65 -3.22 18.84
CA ARG A 275 5.09 -2.98 18.86
C ARG A 275 5.66 -2.81 17.46
N ARG A 276 5.91 -1.60 17.05
CA ARG A 276 6.72 -1.27 15.88
C ARG A 276 8.17 -1.00 16.29
N GLY A 277 9.12 -1.62 15.60
CA GLY A 277 10.48 -1.11 15.52
C GLY A 277 11.58 -1.78 16.34
N VAL A 278 11.30 -2.74 17.21
CA VAL A 278 12.36 -3.41 17.98
C VAL A 278 12.31 -4.92 17.78
N ILE A 279 12.74 -5.36 16.59
CA ILE A 279 12.81 -6.77 16.28
C ILE A 279 14.26 -7.22 16.33
N SER A 280 14.55 -8.26 17.12
CA SER A 280 15.81 -8.99 17.03
C SER A 280 15.83 -9.75 15.70
N ARG A 281 16.66 -9.30 14.77
CA ARG A 281 16.84 -9.96 13.48
C ARG A 281 18.11 -10.79 13.52
N THR A 282 18.02 -12.00 13.01
CA THR A 282 19.14 -12.92 12.80
C THR A 282 19.21 -13.30 11.34
N ILE A 283 20.37 -13.74 10.89
CA ILE A 283 20.50 -14.31 9.55
C ILE A 283 19.95 -15.72 9.62
N LEU A 284 18.97 -16.01 8.79
CA LEU A 284 18.34 -17.32 8.73
C LEU A 284 18.04 -17.73 7.29
N ASN A 285 17.95 -19.05 7.08
CA ASN A 285 17.43 -19.63 5.86
C ASN A 285 15.93 -19.89 6.02
N LEU A 286 15.12 -19.39 5.11
CA LEU A 286 13.67 -19.54 5.18
C LEU A 286 13.22 -21.00 5.06
N ASN A 287 13.94 -21.82 4.28
CA ASN A 287 13.62 -23.23 4.12
C ASN A 287 13.81 -24.02 5.44
N ASP A 288 14.85 -23.69 6.20
CA ASP A 288 15.10 -24.32 7.51
C ASP A 288 13.97 -23.96 8.48
N LEU A 289 13.56 -22.70 8.51
CA LEU A 289 12.44 -22.23 9.34
C LEU A 289 11.12 -22.94 8.98
N ILE A 290 10.85 -23.13 7.68
CA ILE A 290 9.67 -23.88 7.23
C ILE A 290 9.75 -25.34 7.70
N GLY A 291 10.93 -25.98 7.60
CA GLY A 291 11.15 -27.32 8.09
C GLY A 291 10.92 -27.45 9.59
N GLU A 292 11.44 -26.50 10.39
CA GLU A 292 11.18 -26.44 11.83
C GLU A 292 9.70 -26.28 12.15
N TYR A 293 9.00 -25.39 11.45
CA TYR A 293 7.56 -25.20 11.64
C TYR A 293 6.76 -26.47 11.33
N CYS A 294 7.02 -27.14 10.22
CA CYS A 294 6.31 -28.36 9.84
C CYS A 294 6.53 -29.50 10.83
N ASN A 295 7.67 -29.52 11.55
CA ASN A 295 7.96 -30.50 12.60
C ASN A 295 7.47 -30.06 13.98
N SER A 296 6.93 -28.87 14.14
CA SER A 296 6.50 -28.34 15.44
C SER A 296 5.24 -29.02 15.98
N PRO A 297 5.05 -29.06 17.31
CA PRO A 297 3.83 -29.57 17.93
C PRO A 297 2.58 -28.78 17.50
N GLU A 298 2.72 -27.48 17.30
CA GLU A 298 1.64 -26.58 16.89
C GLU A 298 1.10 -26.93 15.50
N HIS A 299 2.01 -27.21 14.57
CA HIS A 299 1.63 -27.64 13.22
C HIS A 299 0.91 -29.00 13.28
N ARG A 300 1.44 -29.98 14.02
CA ARG A 300 0.79 -31.28 14.18
C ARG A 300 -0.60 -31.16 14.78
N LYS A 301 -0.75 -30.38 15.87
CA LYS A 301 -2.05 -30.15 16.50
C LYS A 301 -3.06 -29.48 15.53
N LEU A 302 -2.61 -28.54 14.69
CA LEU A 302 -3.44 -27.91 13.68
C LEU A 302 -3.91 -28.94 12.65
N MET A 303 -3.04 -29.81 12.19
CA MET A 303 -3.36 -30.83 11.19
C MET A 303 -4.25 -31.96 11.77
N ASP A 304 -4.03 -32.37 13.00
CA ASP A 304 -4.82 -33.42 13.68
C ASP A 304 -6.24 -32.95 14.02
N ALA A 305 -6.41 -31.67 14.32
CA ALA A 305 -7.71 -31.06 14.67
C ALA A 305 -8.59 -30.72 13.46
N SER A 306 -8.07 -30.85 12.26
CA SER A 306 -8.71 -30.35 11.03
C SER A 306 -9.20 -31.49 10.13
N SER A 307 -10.13 -31.16 9.23
CA SER A 307 -10.48 -32.04 8.10
C SER A 307 -9.22 -32.42 7.30
N PRO A 308 -9.21 -33.50 6.49
CA PRO A 308 -8.00 -33.99 5.82
C PRO A 308 -7.46 -32.96 4.81
N VAL A 309 -6.73 -31.99 5.32
CA VAL A 309 -5.95 -31.03 4.54
C VAL A 309 -4.52 -31.53 4.47
N THR A 310 -3.93 -31.54 3.28
CA THR A 310 -2.54 -31.92 3.06
C THR A 310 -1.68 -30.68 2.85
N VAL A 311 -0.47 -30.66 3.43
CA VAL A 311 0.51 -29.60 3.21
C VAL A 311 1.62 -30.13 2.31
N GLU A 312 1.84 -29.47 1.19
CA GLU A 312 2.90 -29.76 0.23
C GLU A 312 3.97 -28.68 0.28
N LEU A 313 5.23 -29.07 0.21
CA LEU A 313 6.38 -28.17 0.21
C LEU A 313 6.98 -28.08 -1.19
N ALA A 314 7.02 -26.87 -1.75
CA ALA A 314 7.66 -26.55 -3.03
C ALA A 314 8.80 -25.56 -2.78
N LEU A 315 9.86 -26.01 -2.11
CA LEU A 315 10.96 -25.17 -1.66
C LEU A 315 12.03 -25.05 -2.75
N ALA A 316 12.42 -23.80 -3.06
CA ALA A 316 13.51 -23.54 -3.98
C ALA A 316 14.84 -24.01 -3.39
N PRO A 317 15.69 -24.74 -4.14
CA PRO A 317 17.02 -25.08 -3.69
C PRO A 317 17.91 -23.83 -3.65
N ASN A 318 18.84 -23.77 -2.70
CA ASN A 318 19.84 -22.68 -2.58
C ASN A 318 19.22 -21.28 -2.41
N LEU A 319 18.27 -21.17 -1.49
CA LEU A 319 17.67 -19.89 -1.15
C LEU A 319 18.66 -19.01 -0.38
N ASP A 320 18.79 -17.73 -0.78
CA ASP A 320 19.67 -16.80 -0.07
C ASP A 320 19.17 -16.56 1.37
N PRO A 321 20.10 -16.40 2.31
CA PRO A 321 19.73 -16.07 3.68
C PRO A 321 19.13 -14.66 3.76
N ILE A 322 18.24 -14.48 4.72
CA ILE A 322 17.59 -13.20 5.00
C ILE A 322 17.86 -12.75 6.43
N SER A 323 17.86 -11.43 6.66
CA SER A 323 17.93 -10.86 8.00
C SER A 323 16.52 -10.69 8.56
N ALA A 324 16.07 -11.63 9.41
CA ALA A 324 14.70 -11.66 9.87
C ALA A 324 14.57 -12.18 11.31
N SER A 325 13.41 -11.97 11.92
CA SER A 325 13.03 -12.61 13.17
C SER A 325 12.46 -13.99 12.90
N ALA A 326 13.15 -15.03 13.35
CA ALA A 326 12.69 -16.40 13.22
C ALA A 326 11.30 -16.60 13.85
N MET A 327 11.08 -16.04 15.05
CA MET A 327 9.78 -16.10 15.72
C MET A 327 8.68 -15.35 14.95
N GLY A 328 8.98 -14.18 14.41
CA GLY A 328 8.04 -13.40 13.60
C GLY A 328 7.61 -14.14 12.34
N LEU A 329 8.57 -14.68 11.58
CA LEU A 329 8.28 -15.43 10.36
C LEU A 329 7.59 -16.77 10.63
N LYS A 330 7.92 -17.45 11.74
CA LYS A 330 7.20 -18.67 12.16
C LYS A 330 5.73 -18.36 12.44
N LYS A 331 5.45 -17.20 13.06
CA LYS A 331 4.09 -16.73 13.30
C LYS A 331 3.35 -16.36 12.01
N VAL A 332 4.05 -15.77 11.02
CA VAL A 332 3.51 -15.55 9.66
C VAL A 332 3.08 -16.86 9.03
N LEU A 333 3.95 -17.86 9.01
CA LEU A 333 3.66 -19.21 8.50
C LEU A 333 2.44 -19.81 9.18
N MET A 334 2.43 -19.81 10.52
CA MET A 334 1.33 -20.36 11.32
C MET A 334 -0.01 -19.70 10.96
N ASN A 335 -0.06 -18.38 10.86
CA ASN A 335 -1.29 -17.64 10.52
C ASN A 335 -1.76 -17.94 9.09
N LEU A 336 -0.84 -17.98 8.11
CA LEU A 336 -1.19 -18.26 6.73
C LEU A 336 -1.69 -19.70 6.56
N VAL A 337 -1.00 -20.68 7.17
CA VAL A 337 -1.39 -22.09 7.10
C VAL A 337 -2.72 -22.31 7.83
N ALA A 338 -2.90 -21.74 9.02
CA ALA A 338 -4.16 -21.84 9.76
C ALA A 338 -5.34 -21.28 8.97
N ASN A 339 -5.17 -20.10 8.34
CA ASN A 339 -6.19 -19.52 7.47
C ASN A 339 -6.51 -20.43 6.28
N GLY A 340 -5.49 -21.03 5.65
CA GLY A 340 -5.67 -21.98 4.54
C GLY A 340 -6.40 -23.26 4.97
N VAL A 341 -6.10 -23.79 6.15
CA VAL A 341 -6.83 -24.94 6.73
C VAL A 341 -8.29 -24.58 6.98
N GLU A 342 -8.53 -23.43 7.61
CA GLU A 342 -9.88 -22.97 7.94
C GLU A 342 -10.74 -22.64 6.71
N ALA A 343 -10.10 -22.22 5.60
CA ALA A 343 -10.79 -21.96 4.33
C ALA A 343 -11.20 -23.26 3.60
N GLN A 344 -10.77 -24.44 4.09
CA GLN A 344 -11.00 -25.75 3.46
C GLN A 344 -11.69 -26.73 4.42
N PRO A 345 -12.92 -26.47 4.90
CA PRO A 345 -13.59 -27.27 5.92
C PRO A 345 -13.89 -28.71 5.47
N HIS A 346 -13.88 -28.97 4.18
CA HIS A 346 -14.12 -30.29 3.59
C HIS A 346 -12.84 -31.03 3.18
N GLY A 347 -11.68 -30.52 3.59
CA GLY A 347 -10.38 -31.01 3.16
C GLY A 347 -9.86 -30.29 1.91
N GLY A 348 -8.58 -30.49 1.61
CA GLY A 348 -7.94 -29.84 0.46
C GLY A 348 -6.43 -29.87 0.55
N ARG A 349 -5.79 -28.95 -0.14
CA ARG A 349 -4.34 -28.87 -0.24
C ARG A 349 -3.86 -27.46 0.06
N ILE A 350 -2.80 -27.36 0.86
CA ILE A 350 -2.04 -26.13 1.07
C ILE A 350 -0.64 -26.35 0.49
N VAL A 351 -0.17 -25.42 -0.32
CA VAL A 351 1.18 -25.44 -0.87
C VAL A 351 1.99 -24.31 -0.23
N ILE A 352 3.11 -24.67 0.42
CA ILE A 352 4.09 -23.71 0.92
C ILE A 352 5.25 -23.72 -0.07
N ALA A 353 5.46 -22.59 -0.75
CA ALA A 353 6.50 -22.45 -1.75
C ALA A 353 7.48 -21.34 -1.37
N THR A 354 8.75 -21.54 -1.74
CA THR A 354 9.77 -20.49 -1.66
C THR A 354 10.39 -20.24 -3.02
N ALA A 355 10.76 -18.99 -3.30
CA ALA A 355 11.44 -18.61 -4.53
C ALA A 355 12.40 -17.45 -4.28
N LYS A 356 13.42 -17.32 -5.14
CA LYS A 356 14.21 -16.11 -5.27
C LYS A 356 13.68 -15.32 -6.46
N VAL A 357 13.39 -14.05 -6.27
CA VAL A 357 12.87 -13.16 -7.31
C VAL A 357 13.70 -11.88 -7.35
N THR A 358 14.20 -11.55 -8.55
CA THR A 358 14.87 -10.27 -8.82
C THR A 358 13.92 -9.39 -9.62
N LEU A 359 13.50 -8.28 -9.05
CA LEU A 359 12.67 -7.27 -9.70
C LEU A 359 13.57 -6.19 -10.30
N THR A 360 13.59 -6.08 -11.62
CA THR A 360 14.34 -5.04 -12.36
C THR A 360 13.61 -3.70 -12.39
N GLU A 361 12.30 -3.73 -12.25
CA GLU A 361 11.41 -2.57 -12.20
C GLU A 361 10.42 -2.72 -11.02
N PRO A 362 9.85 -1.62 -10.52
CA PRO A 362 8.84 -1.71 -9.46
C PRO A 362 7.63 -2.54 -9.89
N TYR A 363 7.34 -3.59 -9.15
CA TYR A 363 6.18 -4.45 -9.37
C TYR A 363 4.94 -3.87 -8.67
N ARG A 364 3.82 -3.78 -9.38
CA ARG A 364 2.53 -3.31 -8.87
C ARG A 364 1.60 -4.51 -8.66
N GLY A 365 1.66 -5.10 -7.48
CA GLY A 365 0.72 -6.09 -7.01
C GLY A 365 -0.28 -5.48 -6.01
N PHE A 366 -0.64 -6.23 -4.98
CA PHE A 366 -1.46 -5.72 -3.88
C PHE A 366 -0.75 -4.57 -3.12
N GLN A 367 0.57 -4.68 -2.95
CA GLN A 367 1.46 -3.59 -2.56
C GLN A 367 2.46 -3.30 -3.69
N THR A 368 2.96 -2.07 -3.73
CA THR A 368 4.04 -1.72 -4.68
C THR A 368 5.38 -2.16 -4.09
N LEU A 369 6.07 -3.05 -4.81
CA LEU A 369 7.42 -3.50 -4.48
C LEU A 369 8.45 -2.71 -5.28
N PRO A 370 9.47 -2.12 -4.65
CA PRO A 370 10.59 -1.52 -5.38
C PRO A 370 11.41 -2.58 -6.12
N ALA A 371 12.23 -2.14 -7.09
CA ALA A 371 13.22 -3.00 -7.71
C ALA A 371 14.23 -3.50 -6.66
N GLY A 372 14.64 -4.76 -6.75
CA GLY A 372 15.55 -5.39 -5.79
C GLY A 372 15.48 -6.90 -5.80
N ASP A 373 16.33 -7.52 -4.98
CA ASP A 373 16.36 -8.97 -4.79
C ASP A 373 15.54 -9.38 -3.57
N TYR A 374 14.67 -10.34 -3.76
CA TYR A 374 13.74 -10.82 -2.73
C TYR A 374 13.77 -12.34 -2.59
N VAL A 375 13.60 -12.80 -1.37
CA VAL A 375 13.15 -14.14 -1.06
C VAL A 375 11.64 -14.08 -0.89
N VAL A 376 10.92 -14.95 -1.55
CA VAL A 376 9.46 -15.02 -1.53
C VAL A 376 9.02 -16.27 -0.79
N LEU A 377 8.11 -16.09 0.16
CA LEU A 377 7.32 -17.15 0.79
C LEU A 377 5.91 -17.06 0.25
N ALA A 378 5.44 -18.08 -0.44
CA ALA A 378 4.07 -18.18 -0.92
C ALA A 378 3.32 -19.30 -0.20
N VAL A 379 2.14 -19.01 0.30
CA VAL A 379 1.21 -20.01 0.86
C VAL A 379 -0.07 -19.95 0.03
N SER A 380 -0.39 -21.08 -0.60
CA SER A 380 -1.55 -21.24 -1.47
C SER A 380 -2.51 -22.26 -0.91
N ASP A 381 -3.78 -21.95 -0.87
CA ASP A 381 -4.88 -22.86 -0.52
C ASP A 381 -5.86 -23.03 -1.68
N GLN A 382 -6.72 -24.03 -1.61
CA GLN A 382 -7.80 -24.31 -2.55
C GLN A 382 -9.18 -24.03 -1.94
N GLY A 383 -9.24 -23.11 -0.98
CA GLY A 383 -10.43 -22.76 -0.23
C GLY A 383 -11.44 -21.90 -0.98
N GLU A 384 -12.37 -21.31 -0.24
CA GLU A 384 -13.46 -20.50 -0.78
C GLU A 384 -13.01 -19.17 -1.43
N GLY A 385 -11.75 -18.77 -1.23
CA GLY A 385 -11.20 -17.53 -1.78
C GLY A 385 -11.76 -16.28 -1.11
N ILE A 386 -11.32 -15.12 -1.61
CA ILE A 386 -11.61 -13.79 -1.04
C ILE A 386 -12.29 -12.93 -2.10
N SER A 387 -13.40 -12.27 -1.73
CA SER A 387 -14.10 -11.34 -2.63
C SER A 387 -13.32 -10.04 -2.81
N GLU A 388 -13.56 -9.32 -3.91
CA GLU A 388 -12.90 -8.04 -4.19
C GLU A 388 -13.18 -6.98 -3.11
N GLU A 389 -14.38 -6.99 -2.53
CA GLU A 389 -14.76 -6.09 -1.44
C GLU A 389 -13.94 -6.35 -0.16
N ASP A 390 -13.61 -7.61 0.09
CA ASP A 390 -12.86 -8.02 1.29
C ASP A 390 -11.34 -7.82 1.14
N ARG A 391 -10.80 -7.88 -0.07
CA ARG A 391 -9.35 -7.78 -0.34
C ARG A 391 -8.68 -6.59 0.35
N GLN A 392 -9.35 -5.45 0.42
CA GLN A 392 -8.80 -4.26 1.08
C GLN A 392 -8.89 -4.32 2.60
N ARG A 393 -9.81 -5.14 3.14
CA ARG A 393 -10.17 -5.18 4.56
C ARG A 393 -9.57 -6.34 5.33
N ILE A 394 -9.14 -7.42 4.65
CA ILE A 394 -8.63 -8.64 5.32
C ILE A 394 -7.42 -8.40 6.24
N PHE A 395 -6.69 -7.30 6.02
CA PHE A 395 -5.56 -6.90 6.86
C PHE A 395 -5.96 -5.87 7.94
N GLU A 396 -7.24 -5.50 8.04
CA GLU A 396 -7.73 -4.64 9.12
C GLU A 396 -7.85 -5.45 10.42
N PRO A 397 -7.43 -4.88 11.57
CA PRO A 397 -7.60 -5.54 12.87
C PRO A 397 -9.06 -5.89 13.14
N PHE A 398 -9.28 -7.09 13.67
CA PHE A 398 -10.60 -7.63 14.03
C PHE A 398 -11.55 -7.87 12.84
N TYR A 399 -11.08 -7.69 11.62
CA TYR A 399 -11.89 -8.01 10.46
C TYR A 399 -12.00 -9.53 10.27
N THR A 400 -13.20 -10.05 10.35
CA THR A 400 -13.50 -11.46 10.11
C THR A 400 -14.94 -11.61 9.61
N LYS A 401 -15.17 -12.52 8.68
CA LYS A 401 -16.51 -12.95 8.26
C LYS A 401 -16.99 -14.20 9.02
N LYS A 402 -16.12 -14.76 9.84
CA LYS A 402 -16.43 -15.97 10.60
C LYS A 402 -17.32 -15.63 11.81
N VAL A 403 -18.26 -16.51 12.13
CA VAL A 403 -19.14 -16.35 13.29
C VAL A 403 -18.29 -16.31 14.58
N MET A 404 -18.46 -15.27 15.37
CA MET A 404 -17.78 -15.15 16.67
C MET A 404 -17.96 -16.42 17.51
N GLY A 405 -16.84 -17.03 17.92
CA GLY A 405 -16.82 -18.17 18.86
C GLY A 405 -16.38 -19.50 18.28
N ARG A 406 -16.22 -19.69 16.97
CA ARG A 406 -15.73 -20.96 16.41
C ARG A 406 -14.30 -20.94 15.88
N SER A 407 -13.80 -19.84 15.38
CA SER A 407 -12.40 -19.67 14.93
C SER A 407 -12.20 -18.24 14.38
N GLY A 408 -11.06 -17.63 14.68
CA GLY A 408 -10.62 -16.39 14.04
C GLY A 408 -10.89 -15.12 14.84
N THR A 409 -9.83 -14.59 15.47
CA THR A 409 -9.83 -13.31 16.18
C THR A 409 -9.86 -12.10 15.21
N GLY A 410 -9.68 -12.33 13.89
CA GLY A 410 -9.48 -11.27 12.90
C GLY A 410 -8.13 -10.55 13.05
N LEU A 411 -7.20 -11.10 13.84
CA LEU A 411 -5.87 -10.52 14.06
C LEU A 411 -4.77 -11.21 13.24
N GLY A 412 -4.97 -12.44 12.80
CA GLY A 412 -3.94 -13.26 12.15
C GLY A 412 -3.30 -12.58 10.93
N LEU A 413 -4.10 -12.11 9.96
CA LEU A 413 -3.58 -11.43 8.77
C LEU A 413 -3.02 -10.03 9.09
N THR A 414 -3.54 -9.37 10.10
CA THR A 414 -2.98 -8.09 10.57
C THR A 414 -1.59 -8.29 11.18
N VAL A 415 -1.37 -9.40 11.92
CA VAL A 415 -0.04 -9.78 12.43
C VAL A 415 0.91 -10.13 11.28
N VAL A 416 0.43 -10.85 10.25
CA VAL A 416 1.22 -11.09 9.02
C VAL A 416 1.66 -9.78 8.39
N TRP A 417 0.72 -8.85 8.19
CA TRP A 417 1.02 -7.53 7.63
C TRP A 417 2.07 -6.77 8.44
N GLY A 418 1.86 -6.61 9.75
CA GLY A 418 2.79 -5.91 10.63
C GLY A 418 4.18 -6.54 10.63
N THR A 419 4.24 -7.87 10.72
CA THR A 419 5.53 -8.59 10.69
C THR A 419 6.28 -8.37 9.37
N VAL A 420 5.59 -8.41 8.24
CA VAL A 420 6.21 -8.18 6.92
C VAL A 420 6.69 -6.74 6.76
N GLU A 421 5.89 -5.75 7.18
CA GLU A 421 6.32 -4.33 7.23
C GLU A 421 7.57 -4.15 8.09
N ASP A 422 7.59 -4.75 9.27
CA ASP A 422 8.74 -4.68 10.19
C ASP A 422 10.02 -5.27 9.58
N HIS A 423 9.89 -6.17 8.60
CA HIS A 423 11.02 -6.72 7.84
C HIS A 423 11.34 -5.95 6.55
N ASN A 424 10.72 -4.78 6.32
CA ASN A 424 10.78 -4.02 5.07
C ASN A 424 10.38 -4.86 3.85
N GLY A 425 9.50 -5.84 4.07
CA GLY A 425 8.93 -6.70 3.04
C GLY A 425 7.65 -6.13 2.47
N ALA A 426 7.02 -6.88 1.58
CA ALA A 426 5.72 -6.57 1.04
C ALA A 426 4.88 -7.85 0.85
N ILE A 427 3.59 -7.68 0.75
CA ILE A 427 2.63 -8.77 0.55
C ILE A 427 1.97 -8.60 -0.82
N ASP A 428 1.88 -9.70 -1.55
CA ASP A 428 1.00 -9.80 -2.72
C ASP A 428 -0.10 -10.82 -2.46
N LEU A 429 -1.29 -10.56 -3.02
CA LEU A 429 -2.50 -11.34 -2.80
C LEU A 429 -3.15 -11.67 -4.13
N ASP A 430 -3.17 -12.96 -4.46
CA ASP A 430 -3.96 -13.50 -5.56
C ASP A 430 -5.06 -14.40 -5.01
N SER A 431 -6.31 -14.01 -5.19
CA SER A 431 -7.46 -14.75 -4.70
C SER A 431 -8.69 -14.49 -5.55
N GLN A 432 -9.43 -15.56 -5.80
CA GLN A 432 -10.71 -15.51 -6.50
C GLN A 432 -11.73 -16.36 -5.75
N PRO A 433 -12.96 -15.88 -5.56
CA PRO A 433 -14.03 -16.67 -4.94
C PRO A 433 -14.17 -18.05 -5.60
N GLY A 434 -14.12 -19.10 -4.78
CA GLY A 434 -14.25 -20.50 -5.21
C GLY A 434 -13.00 -21.11 -5.85
N LYS A 435 -11.86 -20.40 -5.93
CA LYS A 435 -10.62 -20.91 -6.51
C LYS A 435 -9.45 -20.99 -5.52
N GLY A 436 -9.65 -20.50 -4.29
CA GLY A 436 -8.61 -20.44 -3.28
C GLY A 436 -7.89 -19.13 -3.20
N THR A 437 -6.85 -19.09 -2.37
CA THR A 437 -6.06 -17.90 -2.08
C THR A 437 -4.57 -18.22 -2.11
N THR A 438 -3.78 -17.34 -2.71
CA THR A 438 -2.32 -17.33 -2.61
C THR A 438 -1.88 -16.02 -1.99
N ILE A 439 -1.19 -16.10 -0.86
CA ILE A 439 -0.53 -14.97 -0.21
C ILE A 439 0.97 -15.14 -0.36
N SER A 440 1.60 -14.17 -1.01
CA SER A 440 3.04 -14.13 -1.25
C SER A 440 3.69 -13.02 -0.42
N VAL A 441 4.66 -13.40 0.41
CA VAL A 441 5.44 -12.50 1.26
C VAL A 441 6.82 -12.31 0.64
N TYR A 442 7.16 -11.09 0.30
CA TYR A 442 8.44 -10.71 -0.28
C TYR A 442 9.35 -10.14 0.81
N LEU A 443 10.47 -10.75 1.03
CA LEU A 443 11.47 -10.35 2.04
C LEU A 443 12.76 -9.93 1.34
N PRO A 444 13.29 -8.72 1.60
CA PRO A 444 14.51 -8.25 0.93
C PRO A 444 15.72 -9.07 1.37
N ILE A 445 16.56 -9.45 0.41
CA ILE A 445 17.84 -10.10 0.68
C ILE A 445 18.79 -9.03 1.20
N ARG A 446 19.36 -9.25 2.39
CA ARG A 446 20.42 -8.40 2.97
C ARG A 446 21.54 -9.28 3.48
N SER A 447 22.76 -8.95 3.08
CA SER A 447 23.98 -9.68 3.45
C SER A 447 24.76 -8.99 4.58
N ASP A 448 24.08 -8.53 5.63
CA ASP A 448 24.81 -8.03 6.81
C ASP A 448 25.01 -9.19 7.79
N ALA A 449 26.26 -9.52 8.04
CA ALA A 449 26.68 -10.65 8.88
C ALA A 449 26.32 -10.42 10.36
N GLY A 450 25.45 -11.23 10.89
CA GLY A 450 25.11 -11.35 12.30
C GLY A 450 25.16 -12.82 12.74
N GLU A 451 25.60 -13.04 13.95
CA GLU A 451 25.98 -14.33 14.52
C GLU A 451 24.85 -15.38 14.54
N SER A 452 25.24 -16.63 14.26
CA SER A 452 24.42 -17.83 14.29
C SER A 452 24.10 -18.25 15.72
N CYS A 453 22.85 -18.64 15.99
CA CYS A 453 22.41 -19.17 17.28
C CYS A 453 22.27 -20.69 17.21
N GLU A 454 22.87 -21.40 18.15
CA GLU A 454 22.89 -22.86 18.26
C GLU A 454 21.56 -23.45 18.74
N ALA A 455 21.21 -24.62 18.25
CA ALA A 455 20.03 -25.41 18.61
C ALA A 455 20.15 -26.03 20.00
N VAL A 456 19.08 -26.01 20.79
CA VAL A 456 19.02 -26.54 22.14
C VAL A 456 18.25 -27.86 22.15
N GLU A 457 18.89 -28.92 22.70
CA GLU A 457 18.28 -30.23 22.95
C GLU A 457 17.23 -30.21 24.08
N LYS A 458 16.19 -31.04 23.94
CA LYS A 458 15.12 -31.18 24.94
C LYS A 458 15.53 -32.13 26.06
N PRO A 459 15.40 -31.73 27.35
CA PRO A 459 15.62 -32.65 28.49
C PRO A 459 14.36 -33.42 28.89
N ARG A 460 14.58 -34.65 29.40
CA ARG A 460 13.57 -35.48 30.04
C ARG A 460 13.56 -35.23 31.56
N GLU A 461 12.36 -35.28 32.15
CA GLU A 461 12.03 -35.18 33.60
C GLU A 461 12.84 -34.15 34.42
N ILE A 462 12.16 -33.05 34.78
CA ILE A 462 12.78 -31.91 35.45
C ILE A 462 12.23 -31.79 36.86
N LEU A 463 12.81 -32.53 37.81
CA LEU A 463 12.56 -32.37 39.23
C LEU A 463 13.77 -31.71 39.90
N GLY A 464 13.51 -30.79 40.82
CA GLY A 464 14.53 -30.13 41.65
C GLY A 464 15.07 -31.07 42.74
N HIS A 465 16.21 -30.71 43.30
CA HIS A 465 16.86 -31.42 44.40
C HIS A 465 16.78 -30.66 45.74
N GLY A 466 15.83 -29.71 45.85
CA GLY A 466 15.63 -28.90 47.05
C GLY A 466 16.36 -27.56 47.01
N GLU A 467 16.81 -27.10 45.82
CA GLU A 467 17.43 -25.80 45.64
C GLU A 467 16.45 -24.67 46.03
N THR A 468 17.00 -23.60 46.60
CA THR A 468 16.22 -22.45 47.06
C THR A 468 16.00 -21.44 45.94
N ILE A 469 14.75 -21.18 45.60
CA ILE A 469 14.36 -20.23 44.54
C ILE A 469 13.65 -19.04 45.16
N LEU A 470 14.15 -17.83 44.97
CA LEU A 470 13.48 -16.62 45.44
C LEU A 470 12.58 -16.07 44.32
N VAL A 471 11.28 -16.06 44.56
CA VAL A 471 10.26 -15.48 43.69
C VAL A 471 10.02 -14.02 44.11
N VAL A 472 10.22 -13.09 43.18
CA VAL A 472 10.00 -11.67 43.41
C VAL A 472 8.93 -11.19 42.45
N ASP A 473 7.76 -10.85 43.01
CA ASP A 473 6.58 -10.41 42.24
C ASP A 473 5.70 -9.59 43.19
N ASP A 474 5.25 -8.41 42.80
CA ASP A 474 4.44 -7.51 43.62
C ASP A 474 2.99 -7.98 43.77
N LEU A 475 2.50 -8.77 42.81
CA LEU A 475 1.14 -9.32 42.82
C LEU A 475 1.04 -10.59 43.66
N PRO A 476 0.31 -10.59 44.80
CA PRO A 476 0.20 -11.77 45.68
C PRO A 476 -0.24 -13.07 44.96
N PRO A 477 -1.27 -13.05 44.09
CA PRO A 477 -1.69 -14.26 43.38
C PRO A 477 -0.61 -14.87 42.49
N GLN A 478 0.16 -14.02 41.78
CA GLN A 478 1.25 -14.44 40.89
C GLN A 478 2.38 -15.12 41.69
N ARG A 479 2.75 -14.48 42.80
CA ARG A 479 3.78 -14.95 43.72
C ARG A 479 3.40 -16.28 44.36
N GLU A 480 2.14 -16.43 44.80
CA GLU A 480 1.62 -17.66 45.37
C GLU A 480 1.63 -18.82 44.36
N ILE A 481 1.17 -18.55 43.12
CA ILE A 481 1.16 -19.56 42.05
C ILE A 481 2.58 -20.01 41.74
N ALA A 482 3.52 -19.08 41.54
CA ALA A 482 4.91 -19.43 41.23
C ALA A 482 5.55 -20.27 42.36
N CYS A 483 5.31 -19.90 43.63
CA CYS A 483 5.77 -20.67 44.78
C CYS A 483 5.14 -22.07 44.83
N ALA A 484 3.84 -22.18 44.57
CA ALA A 484 3.16 -23.49 44.54
C ALA A 484 3.69 -24.39 43.42
N MET A 485 3.93 -23.84 42.23
CA MET A 485 4.53 -24.54 41.11
C MET A 485 5.94 -25.06 41.46
N LEU A 486 6.79 -24.21 42.04
CA LEU A 486 8.16 -24.57 42.42
C LEU A 486 8.19 -25.66 43.52
N GLN A 487 7.32 -25.54 44.53
CA GLN A 487 7.17 -26.59 45.55
C GLN A 487 6.80 -27.96 44.94
N ARG A 488 5.93 -27.90 43.91
CA ARG A 488 5.45 -29.10 43.24
C ARG A 488 6.53 -29.87 42.51
N ILE A 489 7.50 -29.16 41.96
CA ILE A 489 8.65 -29.72 41.24
C ILE A 489 9.89 -29.87 42.16
N ASN A 490 9.66 -29.95 43.48
CA ASN A 490 10.66 -30.22 44.48
C ASN A 490 11.75 -29.14 44.66
N TYR A 491 11.42 -27.88 44.43
CA TYR A 491 12.25 -26.74 44.84
C TYR A 491 11.74 -26.12 46.15
N ARG A 492 12.58 -25.33 46.81
CA ARG A 492 12.24 -24.60 48.04
C ARG A 492 12.04 -23.12 47.71
N PRO A 493 10.79 -22.66 47.51
CA PRO A 493 10.55 -21.27 47.18
C PRO A 493 10.63 -20.37 48.41
N LEU A 494 11.19 -19.19 48.21
CA LEU A 494 11.09 -18.00 49.05
C LEU A 494 10.27 -16.95 48.31
N ALA A 495 9.53 -16.11 49.02
CA ALA A 495 8.65 -15.12 48.41
C ALA A 495 9.03 -13.68 48.83
N ALA A 496 9.16 -12.78 47.88
CA ALA A 496 9.39 -11.35 48.10
C ALA A 496 8.35 -10.55 47.35
N GLU A 497 7.78 -9.55 48.00
CA GLU A 497 6.72 -8.66 47.44
C GLU A 497 7.28 -7.44 46.72
N SER A 498 8.59 -7.23 46.78
CA SER A 498 9.27 -6.12 46.10
C SER A 498 10.76 -6.36 45.98
N GLY A 499 11.46 -5.56 45.20
CA GLY A 499 12.92 -5.61 45.07
C GLY A 499 13.62 -5.37 46.41
N GLU A 500 13.12 -4.45 47.19
CA GLU A 500 13.65 -4.17 48.55
C GLU A 500 13.46 -5.33 49.50
N ALA A 501 12.33 -6.05 49.43
CA ALA A 501 12.10 -7.25 50.18
C ALA A 501 13.03 -8.38 49.77
N ALA A 502 13.26 -8.55 48.47
CA ALA A 502 14.21 -9.51 47.93
C ALA A 502 15.63 -9.26 48.42
N LEU A 503 16.08 -8.00 48.43
CA LEU A 503 17.41 -7.63 48.98
C LEU A 503 17.54 -7.92 50.48
N ARG A 504 16.46 -7.79 51.28
CA ARG A 504 16.45 -8.12 52.70
C ARG A 504 16.57 -9.65 52.91
N ILE A 505 15.76 -10.42 52.16
CA ILE A 505 15.76 -11.88 52.25
C ILE A 505 17.13 -12.43 51.86
N LEU A 506 17.74 -11.96 50.77
CA LEU A 506 19.04 -12.44 50.33
C LEU A 506 20.18 -12.15 51.30
N LYS A 507 20.05 -11.13 52.18
CA LYS A 507 21.01 -10.86 53.27
C LYS A 507 20.93 -11.90 54.41
N GLU A 508 19.74 -12.49 54.61
CA GLU A 508 19.48 -13.47 55.67
C GLU A 508 19.62 -14.91 55.19
N GLN A 509 19.20 -15.15 53.95
CA GLN A 509 19.18 -16.49 53.37
C GLN A 509 19.57 -16.45 51.89
N ALA A 510 20.57 -17.23 51.49
CA ALA A 510 20.99 -17.32 50.08
C ALA A 510 19.92 -18.06 49.27
N ALA A 511 19.77 -17.66 48.00
CA ALA A 511 18.97 -18.32 46.99
C ALA A 511 19.84 -18.80 45.83
N ASP A 512 19.58 -20.00 45.34
CA ASP A 512 20.31 -20.59 44.20
C ASP A 512 19.91 -19.94 42.88
N LEU A 513 18.65 -19.43 42.78
CA LEU A 513 18.12 -18.79 41.61
C LEU A 513 17.03 -17.77 41.99
N LEU A 514 16.88 -16.73 41.20
CA LEU A 514 15.77 -15.77 41.30
C LEU A 514 14.78 -16.02 40.17
N VAL A 515 13.49 -15.90 40.47
CA VAL A 515 12.43 -15.71 39.47
C VAL A 515 11.88 -14.30 39.69
N LEU A 516 12.16 -13.40 38.75
CA LEU A 516 12.05 -11.97 38.97
C LEU A 516 11.06 -11.35 37.99
N ASP A 517 9.97 -10.80 38.51
CA ASP A 517 9.09 -9.97 37.66
C ASP A 517 9.79 -8.68 37.25
N MET A 518 9.64 -8.33 35.98
CA MET A 518 10.27 -7.12 35.43
C MET A 518 9.48 -5.86 35.68
N ILE A 519 8.18 -5.96 35.88
CA ILE A 519 7.28 -4.80 36.11
C ILE A 519 6.69 -4.96 37.50
N MET A 520 7.15 -4.16 38.41
CA MET A 520 6.64 -4.11 39.79
C MET A 520 6.30 -2.66 40.13
N ASP A 521 5.13 -2.46 40.73
CA ASP A 521 4.65 -1.14 41.12
C ASP A 521 5.20 -0.71 42.50
N GLY A 522 5.50 0.59 42.67
CA GLY A 522 5.76 1.19 43.95
C GLY A 522 7.17 1.12 44.53
N GLY A 523 8.19 0.71 43.74
CA GLY A 523 9.57 0.61 44.21
C GLY A 523 10.58 0.36 43.10
N MET A 524 11.64 -0.40 43.42
CA MET A 524 12.58 -0.88 42.43
C MET A 524 11.90 -1.89 41.50
N ASP A 525 12.02 -1.68 40.19
CA ASP A 525 11.58 -2.67 39.20
C ASP A 525 12.53 -3.89 39.15
N GLY A 526 12.18 -4.89 38.32
CA GLY A 526 12.97 -6.12 38.23
C GLY A 526 14.40 -5.88 37.77
N LEU A 527 14.63 -5.01 36.79
CA LEU A 527 15.98 -4.70 36.31
C LEU A 527 16.82 -4.01 37.37
N ASP A 528 16.25 -3.01 38.04
CA ASP A 528 16.96 -2.28 39.09
C ASP A 528 17.22 -3.17 40.30
N THR A 529 16.27 -4.03 40.65
CA THR A 529 16.44 -5.08 41.66
C THR A 529 17.60 -6.02 41.32
N TYR A 530 17.64 -6.52 40.08
CA TYR A 530 18.72 -7.42 39.66
C TYR A 530 20.09 -6.72 39.67
N ARG A 531 20.17 -5.46 39.24
CA ARG A 531 21.40 -4.66 39.31
C ARG A 531 21.92 -4.52 40.73
N GLU A 532 21.03 -4.23 41.68
CA GLU A 532 21.42 -4.10 43.11
C GLU A 532 21.84 -5.43 43.69
N ILE A 533 21.15 -6.54 43.32
CA ILE A 533 21.53 -7.89 43.75
C ILE A 533 22.92 -8.27 43.22
N LEU A 534 23.22 -7.99 41.95
CA LEU A 534 24.52 -8.28 41.33
C LEU A 534 25.70 -7.49 41.97
N LYS A 535 25.45 -6.33 42.56
CA LYS A 535 26.48 -5.62 43.35
C LYS A 535 26.91 -6.38 44.60
N MET A 536 25.97 -7.11 45.22
CA MET A 536 26.23 -7.91 46.43
C MET A 536 26.62 -9.35 46.09
N TYR A 537 26.01 -9.92 45.07
CA TYR A 537 26.16 -11.30 44.63
C TYR A 537 26.41 -11.36 43.13
N PRO A 538 27.64 -11.16 42.65
CA PRO A 538 27.95 -11.03 41.20
C PRO A 538 27.57 -12.22 40.34
N ASP A 539 27.49 -13.43 40.92
CA ASP A 539 27.18 -14.67 40.21
C ASP A 539 25.74 -15.13 40.44
N GLN A 540 24.88 -14.27 40.99
CA GLN A 540 23.48 -14.62 41.26
C GLN A 540 22.73 -14.94 39.97
N LYS A 541 22.23 -16.14 39.87
CA LYS A 541 21.41 -16.59 38.75
C LYS A 541 20.00 -16.01 38.86
N ALA A 542 19.44 -15.63 37.75
CA ALA A 542 18.07 -15.11 37.68
C ALA A 542 17.37 -15.54 36.39
N ILE A 543 16.09 -15.83 36.48
CA ILE A 543 15.15 -15.93 35.37
C ILE A 543 14.26 -14.71 35.46
N VAL A 544 14.02 -14.09 34.33
CA VAL A 544 13.12 -12.95 34.20
C VAL A 544 11.73 -13.47 33.86
N ALA A 545 10.72 -13.17 34.66
CA ALA A 545 9.33 -13.41 34.34
C ALA A 545 8.69 -12.10 33.84
N SER A 546 8.05 -12.14 32.67
CA SER A 546 7.43 -10.92 32.12
C SER A 546 6.28 -11.26 31.19
N GLY A 547 5.24 -10.43 31.18
CA GLY A 547 4.23 -10.44 30.11
C GLY A 547 4.81 -10.04 28.75
N PHE A 548 6.06 -9.52 28.75
CA PHE A 548 6.75 -8.95 27.59
C PHE A 548 8.16 -9.51 27.46
N SER A 549 8.33 -10.57 26.72
CA SER A 549 9.63 -11.24 26.54
C SER A 549 10.70 -10.41 25.81
N GLU A 550 10.33 -9.37 25.08
CA GLU A 550 11.25 -8.58 24.23
C GLU A 550 11.34 -7.09 24.64
N SER A 551 11.13 -6.75 25.90
CA SER A 551 11.34 -5.38 26.36
C SER A 551 12.83 -5.03 26.41
N ASP A 552 13.17 -3.73 26.25
CA ASP A 552 14.57 -3.26 26.40
C ASP A 552 15.12 -3.61 27.77
N ARG A 553 14.29 -3.62 28.80
CA ARG A 553 14.64 -4.00 30.17
C ARG A 553 14.97 -5.50 30.30
N VAL A 554 14.20 -6.37 29.65
CA VAL A 554 14.52 -7.80 29.60
C VAL A 554 15.85 -8.04 28.89
N ARG A 555 16.10 -7.35 27.77
CA ARG A 555 17.39 -7.45 27.06
C ARG A 555 18.54 -6.93 27.90
N GLU A 556 18.34 -5.86 28.64
CA GLU A 556 19.34 -5.32 29.56
C GLU A 556 19.65 -6.31 30.71
N ALA A 557 18.60 -6.92 31.31
CA ALA A 557 18.79 -7.97 32.32
C ALA A 557 19.59 -9.17 31.75
N GLN A 558 19.29 -9.59 30.51
CA GLN A 558 20.04 -10.64 29.83
C GLN A 558 21.49 -10.26 29.54
N ARG A 559 21.77 -9.00 29.18
CA ARG A 559 23.16 -8.48 29.08
C ARG A 559 23.90 -8.54 30.42
N LEU A 560 23.18 -8.39 31.51
CA LEU A 560 23.69 -8.58 32.88
C LEU A 560 23.76 -10.04 33.30
N ARG A 561 23.64 -11.00 32.37
CA ARG A 561 23.71 -12.44 32.54
C ARG A 561 22.45 -13.09 33.18
N ALA A 562 21.31 -12.42 33.24
CA ALA A 562 20.07 -13.12 33.54
C ALA A 562 19.80 -14.21 32.50
N GLY A 563 19.18 -15.29 32.93
CA GLY A 563 18.80 -16.43 32.10
C GLY A 563 17.66 -16.11 31.14
N PRO A 564 16.95 -17.13 30.63
CA PRO A 564 15.87 -16.93 29.68
C PRO A 564 14.71 -16.12 30.26
N CYS A 565 13.99 -15.43 29.41
CA CYS A 565 12.75 -14.76 29.80
C CYS A 565 11.60 -15.77 29.78
N LEU A 566 10.97 -15.98 30.95
CA LEU A 566 9.75 -16.74 31.11
C LEU A 566 8.55 -15.84 30.85
N LYS A 567 7.75 -16.20 29.86
CA LYS A 567 6.63 -15.36 29.42
C LYS A 567 5.38 -15.65 30.26
N LYS A 568 4.79 -14.63 30.88
CA LYS A 568 3.50 -14.71 31.57
C LYS A 568 2.32 -14.67 30.58
N PRO A 569 1.27 -15.53 30.70
CA PRO A 569 1.16 -16.66 31.64
C PRO A 569 2.03 -17.83 31.20
N TYR A 570 2.56 -18.57 32.15
CA TYR A 570 3.39 -19.78 31.96
C TYR A 570 2.79 -20.98 32.64
N THR A 571 3.09 -22.14 32.10
CA THR A 571 2.71 -23.45 32.66
C THR A 571 3.76 -23.97 33.66
N LEU A 572 3.40 -24.99 34.42
CA LEU A 572 4.33 -25.67 35.31
C LEU A 572 5.55 -26.21 34.56
N GLU A 573 5.34 -26.80 33.39
CA GLU A 573 6.41 -27.34 32.54
C GLU A 573 7.38 -26.25 32.07
N GLU A 574 6.89 -25.11 31.61
CA GLU A 574 7.71 -23.99 31.16
C GLU A 574 8.55 -23.38 32.28
N LEU A 575 7.98 -23.25 33.49
CA LEU A 575 8.72 -22.81 34.68
C LEU A 575 9.80 -23.81 35.04
N ALA A 576 9.46 -25.13 35.08
CA ALA A 576 10.37 -26.19 35.39
C ALA A 576 11.57 -26.23 34.44
N GLU A 577 11.33 -26.16 33.13
CA GLU A 577 12.39 -26.11 32.11
C GLU A 577 13.31 -24.90 32.29
N ALA A 578 12.73 -23.72 32.51
CA ALA A 578 13.50 -22.49 32.64
C ALA A 578 14.41 -22.52 33.86
N VAL A 579 13.86 -22.94 35.03
CA VAL A 579 14.60 -23.08 36.29
C VAL A 579 15.72 -24.12 36.18
N HIS A 580 15.41 -25.28 35.65
CA HIS A 580 16.38 -26.37 35.50
C HIS A 580 17.54 -25.98 34.57
N ARG A 581 17.24 -25.35 33.45
CA ARG A 581 18.23 -24.86 32.48
C ARG A 581 19.19 -23.85 33.11
N GLU A 582 18.64 -22.86 33.85
CA GLU A 582 19.47 -21.81 34.44
C GLU A 582 20.30 -22.32 35.64
N LEU A 583 19.77 -23.22 36.45
CA LEU A 583 20.54 -23.84 37.54
C LEU A 583 21.75 -24.64 37.01
N ARG A 584 21.59 -25.34 35.88
CA ARG A 584 22.67 -26.15 35.26
C ARG A 584 23.67 -25.30 34.45
N ARG A 585 23.37 -24.06 34.12
CA ARG A 585 24.29 -23.19 33.42
C ARG A 585 25.57 -23.02 34.24
N ARG A 586 26.70 -23.55 33.75
CA ARG A 586 28.01 -23.38 34.41
C ARG A 586 28.35 -21.89 34.39
N GLY A 587 28.69 -21.32 35.55
CA GLY A 587 29.24 -19.99 35.66
C GLY A 587 30.49 -19.93 34.79
N GLY A 588 30.53 -19.00 33.85
CA GLY A 588 31.69 -18.80 32.97
C GLY A 588 32.89 -18.38 33.80
N GLY A 589 33.68 -19.35 34.20
CA GLY A 589 35.03 -19.11 34.71
C GLY A 589 35.86 -18.54 33.55
N ASN A 590 36.48 -17.41 33.79
CA ASN A 590 37.60 -16.90 33.01
C ASN A 590 38.61 -18.02 32.80
N GLU A 591 38.68 -18.61 31.61
CA GLU A 591 39.97 -19.21 31.22
C GLU A 591 40.96 -18.04 30.91
N PRO A 592 42.09 -18.00 31.62
CA PRO A 592 43.11 -17.01 31.26
C PRO A 592 43.64 -17.40 29.89
N SER A 593 43.58 -16.44 28.96
CA SER A 593 44.26 -16.52 27.68
C SER A 593 45.76 -16.75 27.94
N GLY A 594 46.18 -18.04 27.87
CA GLY A 594 47.57 -18.42 27.86
C GLY A 594 48.21 -17.95 26.59
N LEU A 595 49.08 -16.96 26.73
CA LEU A 595 50.18 -16.66 25.81
C LEU A 595 51.09 -17.86 25.70
N ALA A 596 51.26 -18.40 24.52
CA ALA A 596 52.45 -19.02 24.01
C ALA A 596 52.38 -18.99 22.46
#